data_13e3945cfa0761668da0a69775b41f79
#
_entry.id   13e3945cfa0761668da0a69775b41f79
#
_cell.length_a   1.000
_cell.length_b   1.000
_cell.length_c   1.000
_cell.angle_alpha   90.00
_cell.angle_beta   90.00
_cell.angle_gamma   90.00
#
_symmetry.space_group_name_H-M   'P 1'
#
loop_
_entity.id
_entity.type
_entity.pdbx_description
1 polymer ?
#
loop_
_entity_poly.entity_id
_entity_poly.type
_entity_poly.pdbx_seq_one_letter_code
_entity_poly.pdbx_strand_id
1 'polypeptide(L)'
;MVSDSHPASGTSASDGSSLSDATRPSGRDGSDPGDYISNDDISNDDIRRPVAVIGAGAVGGSLARRLAVRQVPVRAVLSSRQAPARELATDVGAAVASDDVRDLPSDVRRVFLCVPDDALPGVAAELAKVDHPWSDTIVAHTSGARPASDLQALDRVGASLLSFHPVQSFATPNASAAFDGIYIGVEGHEVGIRYGSALARRLGATPFPLTAESKTRVHCAAALASNGFTALL
;
A
#
# COMPACT_ATOMS: atom_id res chain seq x y z
N MET A 1 41.68 46.83 53.76
CA MET A 1 41.29 47.10 55.16
C MET A 1 39.99 46.37 55.39
N VAL A 2 40.16 45.26 56.03
CA VAL A 2 39.68 44.93 57.35
C VAL A 2 38.19 44.71 57.32
N SER A 3 37.80 43.57 57.47
CA SER A 3 37.64 42.47 58.45
C SER A 3 36.21 42.25 58.80
N ASP A 4 35.79 40.98 58.72
CA ASP A 4 35.27 40.12 59.82
C ASP A 4 33.88 40.45 60.29
N SER A 5 32.96 39.58 60.49
CA SER A 5 32.99 38.26 61.11
C SER A 5 31.58 37.68 61.12
N HIS A 6 31.53 36.37 61.04
CA HIS A 6 30.43 35.51 61.56
C HIS A 6 30.33 35.62 63.09
N PRO A 7 29.24 35.12 63.76
CA PRO A 7 28.67 33.79 63.61
C PRO A 7 27.18 33.59 63.99
N ALA A 8 26.67 32.47 63.62
CA ALA A 8 26.06 31.33 64.34
C ALA A 8 24.61 31.40 64.86
N SER A 9 23.99 30.36 64.49
CA SER A 9 23.21 29.34 65.24
C SER A 9 21.72 29.58 65.54
N GLY A 10 20.97 28.50 65.29
CA GLY A 10 19.71 28.21 65.95
C GLY A 10 18.71 27.45 65.07
N THR A 11 18.86 26.16 64.97
CA THR A 11 18.06 25.00 65.33
C THR A 11 16.52 25.11 65.14
N SER A 12 16.06 24.16 64.42
CA SER A 12 15.13 23.04 64.71
C SER A 12 13.72 23.14 64.17
N ALA A 13 13.38 21.96 63.65
CA ALA A 13 12.17 21.17 63.76
C ALA A 13 11.14 21.33 62.61
N SER A 14 11.14 20.31 61.81
CA SER A 14 10.05 19.32 61.53
C SER A 14 8.66 19.88 61.33
N ASP A 15 8.14 19.68 60.11
CA ASP A 15 7.00 18.77 60.01
C ASP A 15 6.80 18.35 58.54
N GLY A 16 6.62 17.07 58.40
CA GLY A 16 6.33 16.40 57.17
C GLY A 16 4.87 16.56 56.78
N SER A 17 4.67 16.73 55.51
CA SER A 17 3.44 16.28 54.88
C SER A 17 3.80 15.70 53.53
N SER A 18 3.78 14.38 53.51
CA SER A 18 3.77 13.53 52.37
C SER A 18 2.61 13.91 51.46
N LEU A 19 2.90 14.46 50.30
CA LEU A 19 1.95 14.45 49.18
C LEU A 19 2.16 13.16 48.40
N SER A 20 1.16 12.31 48.55
CA SER A 20 0.90 11.06 47.92
C SER A 20 1.26 11.08 46.42
N ASP A 21 2.08 10.14 46.09
CA ASP A 21 2.33 9.54 44.82
C ASP A 21 1.04 9.36 44.03
N ALA A 22 0.77 10.24 43.05
CA ALA A 22 -0.29 10.06 42.08
C ALA A 22 0.23 9.06 41.04
N THR A 23 -0.14 7.82 41.26
CA THR A 23 -0.02 6.69 40.34
C THR A 23 -0.39 7.14 38.92
N ARG A 24 0.61 7.29 38.06
CA ARG A 24 0.44 7.32 36.60
C ARG A 24 -0.21 6.01 36.20
N PRO A 25 -1.32 6.01 35.45
CA PRO A 25 -1.80 4.78 34.84
C PRO A 25 -0.75 4.28 33.84
N SER A 26 -0.14 3.15 34.16
CA SER A 26 0.65 2.34 33.24
C SER A 26 -0.32 1.66 32.25
N GLY A 27 -0.67 2.37 31.22
CA GLY A 27 -1.50 1.91 30.11
C GLY A 27 -0.92 2.46 28.82
N ARG A 28 0.35 2.11 28.51
CA ARG A 28 0.81 2.12 27.15
C ARG A 28 0.50 0.75 26.57
N ASP A 29 -0.70 0.60 26.04
CA ASP A 29 -0.90 -0.29 24.91
C ASP A 29 -0.33 0.45 23.70
N GLY A 30 1.00 0.42 23.64
CA GLY A 30 1.78 1.03 22.59
C GLY A 30 2.17 -0.03 21.58
N SER A 31 1.21 -0.65 20.92
CA SER A 31 1.45 -1.25 19.63
C SER A 31 1.64 -0.10 18.65
N ASP A 32 2.91 0.22 18.37
CA ASP A 32 3.29 1.08 17.24
C ASP A 32 2.62 0.49 16.00
N PRO A 33 1.83 1.26 15.21
CA PRO A 33 1.24 0.76 13.97
C PRO A 33 2.28 0.20 12.99
N GLY A 34 3.57 0.43 13.22
CA GLY A 34 4.68 -0.16 12.47
C GLY A 34 4.95 -1.64 12.76
N ASP A 35 4.57 -2.17 13.94
CA ASP A 35 4.88 -3.55 14.35
C ASP A 35 3.96 -4.61 13.70
N TYR A 36 2.82 -4.21 13.14
CA TYR A 36 1.89 -5.15 12.50
C TYR A 36 2.35 -5.70 11.14
N ILE A 37 3.45 -5.18 10.58
CA ILE A 37 3.94 -5.59 9.26
C ILE A 37 5.43 -5.93 9.37
N SER A 38 5.75 -7.04 10.04
CA SER A 38 7.13 -7.53 10.09
C SER A 38 7.61 -7.92 8.67
N ASN A 39 8.87 -7.60 8.37
CA ASN A 39 9.48 -7.86 7.06
C ASN A 39 9.85 -9.34 6.85
N ASP A 40 9.73 -10.20 7.88
CA ASP A 40 10.47 -11.44 7.96
C ASP A 40 9.83 -12.62 7.23
N ASP A 41 8.60 -12.46 6.70
CA ASP A 41 7.81 -13.58 6.19
C ASP A 41 7.71 -13.67 4.64
N ILE A 42 8.15 -12.65 3.89
CA ILE A 42 8.10 -12.68 2.42
C ILE A 42 9.50 -12.72 1.83
N SER A 43 9.82 -13.81 1.17
CA SER A 43 11.14 -13.97 0.53
C SER A 43 11.31 -12.98 -0.63
N ASN A 44 12.56 -12.64 -0.93
CA ASN A 44 12.88 -11.78 -2.07
C ASN A 44 12.43 -12.42 -3.40
N ASP A 45 12.41 -13.75 -3.46
CA ASP A 45 11.93 -14.50 -4.62
C ASP A 45 10.40 -14.39 -4.78
N ASP A 46 9.64 -14.41 -3.68
CA ASP A 46 8.19 -14.21 -3.73
C ASP A 46 7.81 -12.80 -4.19
N ILE A 47 8.57 -11.78 -3.78
CA ILE A 47 8.36 -10.40 -4.23
C ILE A 47 8.66 -10.28 -5.73
N ARG A 48 9.61 -11.06 -6.25
CA ARG A 48 10.03 -11.06 -7.65
C ARG A 48 9.22 -11.99 -8.56
N ARG A 49 8.21 -12.67 -8.04
CA ARG A 49 7.32 -13.47 -8.90
C ARG A 49 6.68 -12.59 -9.98
N PRO A 50 6.52 -13.13 -11.20
CA PRO A 50 5.93 -12.39 -12.31
C PRO A 50 4.55 -11.82 -11.99
N VAL A 51 4.32 -10.58 -12.42
CA VAL A 51 3.11 -9.81 -12.20
C VAL A 51 2.34 -9.65 -13.52
N ALA A 52 1.01 -9.70 -13.46
CA ALA A 52 0.14 -9.14 -14.51
C ALA A 52 -0.42 -7.79 -14.06
N VAL A 53 -0.44 -6.83 -14.99
CA VAL A 53 -1.06 -5.52 -14.80
C VAL A 53 -2.27 -5.42 -15.73
N ILE A 54 -3.44 -5.21 -15.16
CA ILE A 54 -4.71 -5.05 -15.87
C ILE A 54 -5.12 -3.58 -15.77
N GLY A 55 -5.05 -2.88 -16.90
CA GLY A 55 -5.24 -1.44 -17.01
C GLY A 55 -3.93 -0.70 -17.31
N ALA A 56 -3.79 -0.23 -18.55
CA ALA A 56 -2.60 0.52 -19.03
C ALA A 56 -2.79 2.05 -18.92
N GLY A 57 -3.58 2.50 -17.93
CA GLY A 57 -3.79 3.93 -17.63
C GLY A 57 -2.64 4.53 -16.82
N ALA A 58 -2.86 5.75 -16.28
CA ALA A 58 -1.83 6.49 -15.56
C ALA A 58 -1.22 5.70 -14.39
N VAL A 59 -2.05 5.11 -13.53
CA VAL A 59 -1.58 4.31 -12.39
C VAL A 59 -0.93 3.00 -12.85
N GLY A 60 -1.61 2.24 -13.71
CA GLY A 60 -1.13 0.92 -14.15
C GLY A 60 0.15 1.02 -14.98
N GLY A 61 0.26 2.01 -15.87
CA GLY A 61 1.46 2.27 -16.64
C GLY A 61 2.65 2.68 -15.77
N SER A 62 2.42 3.55 -14.78
CA SER A 62 3.46 3.96 -13.84
C SER A 62 3.90 2.81 -12.94
N LEU A 63 2.94 2.00 -12.45
CA LEU A 63 3.23 0.83 -11.64
C LEU A 63 4.04 -0.22 -12.41
N ALA A 64 3.61 -0.56 -13.64
CA ALA A 64 4.30 -1.57 -14.46
C ALA A 64 5.75 -1.16 -14.74
N ARG A 65 6.00 0.10 -15.09
CA ARG A 65 7.36 0.63 -15.30
C ARG A 65 8.16 0.63 -14.01
N ARG A 66 7.53 0.97 -12.88
CA ARG A 66 8.21 0.92 -11.59
C ARG A 66 8.59 -0.49 -11.18
N LEU A 67 7.70 -1.47 -11.40
CA LEU A 67 7.99 -2.89 -11.18
C LEU A 67 9.22 -3.32 -11.98
N ALA A 68 9.26 -3.00 -13.28
CA ALA A 68 10.39 -3.33 -14.16
C ALA A 68 11.71 -2.70 -13.68
N VAL A 69 11.70 -1.40 -13.32
CA VAL A 69 12.88 -0.70 -12.75
C VAL A 69 13.36 -1.37 -11.45
N ARG A 70 12.44 -1.89 -10.65
CA ARG A 70 12.77 -2.59 -9.40
C ARG A 70 12.98 -4.09 -9.57
N GLN A 71 13.13 -4.56 -10.81
CA GLN A 71 13.40 -5.96 -11.14
C GLN A 71 12.31 -6.93 -10.66
N VAL A 72 11.06 -6.50 -10.68
CA VAL A 72 9.88 -7.35 -10.54
C VAL A 72 9.33 -7.56 -11.96
N PRO A 73 9.40 -8.78 -12.50
CA PRO A 73 9.02 -9.03 -13.90
C PRO A 73 7.53 -8.75 -14.14
N VAL A 74 7.20 -7.97 -15.15
CA VAL A 74 5.84 -7.85 -15.66
C VAL A 74 5.65 -8.88 -16.75
N ARG A 75 4.83 -9.90 -16.52
CA ARG A 75 4.61 -11.02 -17.44
C ARG A 75 3.54 -10.71 -18.48
N ALA A 76 2.51 -9.98 -18.08
CA ALA A 76 1.38 -9.62 -18.90
C ALA A 76 0.90 -8.21 -18.64
N VAL A 77 0.47 -7.52 -19.69
CA VAL A 77 -0.29 -6.27 -19.64
C VAL A 77 -1.60 -6.50 -20.36
N LEU A 78 -2.71 -6.39 -19.63
CA LEU A 78 -4.05 -6.52 -20.17
C LEU A 78 -4.77 -5.18 -20.05
N SER A 79 -5.53 -4.77 -21.07
CA SER A 79 -6.25 -3.49 -21.01
C SER A 79 -7.39 -3.51 -22.03
N SER A 80 -8.51 -2.87 -21.72
CA SER A 80 -9.67 -2.78 -22.65
C SER A 80 -9.35 -2.18 -24.02
N ARG A 81 -8.16 -1.63 -24.20
CA ARG A 81 -7.65 -1.13 -25.47
C ARG A 81 -6.30 -1.76 -25.76
N GLN A 82 -6.20 -2.45 -26.90
CA GLN A 82 -5.02 -3.23 -27.25
C GLN A 82 -3.77 -2.36 -27.50
N ALA A 83 -3.92 -1.16 -28.08
CA ALA A 83 -2.77 -0.31 -28.38
C ALA A 83 -2.00 0.12 -27.11
N PRO A 84 -2.63 0.68 -26.07
CA PRO A 84 -1.94 0.96 -24.79
C PRO A 84 -1.35 -0.28 -24.11
N ALA A 85 -2.01 -1.45 -24.23
CA ALA A 85 -1.49 -2.69 -23.67
C ALA A 85 -0.17 -3.08 -24.36
N ARG A 86 -0.10 -3.02 -25.68
CA ARG A 86 1.10 -3.35 -26.46
C ARG A 86 2.25 -2.38 -26.21
N GLU A 87 1.95 -1.07 -26.18
CA GLU A 87 2.95 -0.05 -25.89
C GLU A 87 3.58 -0.30 -24.52
N LEU A 88 2.75 -0.43 -23.49
CA LEU A 88 3.22 -0.67 -22.13
C LEU A 88 3.99 -2.01 -22.01
N ALA A 89 3.48 -3.07 -22.64
CA ALA A 89 4.16 -4.38 -22.65
C ALA A 89 5.56 -4.29 -23.26
N THR A 90 5.70 -3.55 -24.36
CA THR A 90 7.01 -3.30 -25.01
C THR A 90 7.95 -2.56 -24.05
N ASP A 91 7.48 -1.52 -23.39
CA ASP A 91 8.29 -0.70 -22.48
C ASP A 91 8.82 -1.48 -21.27
N VAL A 92 8.02 -2.43 -20.75
CA VAL A 92 8.37 -3.18 -19.54
C VAL A 92 8.88 -4.61 -19.83
N GLY A 93 8.97 -4.99 -21.12
CA GLY A 93 9.42 -6.31 -21.53
C GLY A 93 8.43 -7.44 -21.21
N ALA A 94 7.12 -7.12 -21.15
CA ALA A 94 6.08 -8.13 -20.91
C ALA A 94 5.86 -9.00 -22.16
N ALA A 95 5.71 -10.32 -21.95
CA ALA A 95 5.54 -11.26 -23.03
C ALA A 95 4.12 -11.29 -23.60
N VAL A 96 3.13 -10.87 -22.81
CA VAL A 96 1.71 -10.88 -23.19
C VAL A 96 1.16 -9.46 -23.16
N ALA A 97 0.48 -9.09 -24.25
CA ALA A 97 -0.28 -7.84 -24.37
C ALA A 97 -1.63 -8.15 -25.02
N SER A 98 -2.73 -7.96 -24.29
CA SER A 98 -4.07 -8.30 -24.78
C SER A 98 -5.13 -7.30 -24.30
N ASP A 99 -6.26 -7.26 -25.01
CA ASP A 99 -7.48 -6.57 -24.59
C ASP A 99 -8.53 -7.52 -23.97
N ASP A 100 -8.18 -8.77 -23.81
CA ASP A 100 -9.00 -9.78 -23.15
C ASP A 100 -8.37 -10.25 -21.82
N VAL A 101 -9.11 -10.15 -20.73
CA VAL A 101 -8.64 -10.61 -19.40
C VAL A 101 -8.49 -12.13 -19.34
N ARG A 102 -9.10 -12.87 -20.28
CA ARG A 102 -8.97 -14.32 -20.40
C ARG A 102 -7.59 -14.78 -20.87
N ASP A 103 -6.81 -13.86 -21.43
CA ASP A 103 -5.42 -14.11 -21.82
C ASP A 103 -4.44 -13.96 -20.63
N LEU A 104 -4.96 -13.94 -19.40
CA LEU A 104 -4.13 -13.96 -18.18
C LEU A 104 -3.30 -15.27 -18.16
N PRO A 105 -1.95 -15.19 -18.18
CA PRO A 105 -1.13 -16.39 -18.19
C PRO A 105 -1.30 -17.21 -16.90
N SER A 106 -1.43 -18.52 -17.05
CA SER A 106 -1.65 -19.44 -15.93
C SER A 106 -0.45 -19.58 -14.98
N ASP A 107 0.72 -19.07 -15.34
CA ASP A 107 1.93 -19.03 -14.49
C ASP A 107 2.03 -17.76 -13.62
N VAL A 108 1.18 -16.75 -13.81
CA VAL A 108 1.14 -15.54 -13.00
C VAL A 108 0.42 -15.81 -11.67
N ARG A 109 0.97 -15.30 -10.57
CA ARG A 109 0.38 -15.42 -9.22
C ARG A 109 0.18 -14.08 -8.53
N ARG A 110 0.47 -12.99 -9.22
CA ARG A 110 0.33 -11.62 -8.72
C ARG A 110 -0.35 -10.77 -9.79
N VAL A 111 -1.57 -10.32 -9.52
CA VAL A 111 -2.39 -9.59 -10.48
C VAL A 111 -2.76 -8.23 -9.90
N PHE A 112 -2.49 -7.16 -10.64
CA PHE A 112 -2.87 -5.79 -10.25
C PHE A 112 -3.96 -5.26 -11.17
N LEU A 113 -5.12 -4.92 -10.60
CA LEU A 113 -6.22 -4.26 -11.27
C LEU A 113 -6.06 -2.74 -11.12
N CYS A 114 -5.62 -2.09 -12.19
CA CYS A 114 -5.42 -0.64 -12.30
C CYS A 114 -6.49 -0.03 -13.23
N VAL A 115 -7.73 -0.40 -12.99
CA VAL A 115 -8.92 0.01 -13.75
C VAL A 115 -9.73 1.03 -12.96
N PRO A 116 -10.67 1.77 -13.59
CA PRO A 116 -11.59 2.65 -12.87
C PRO A 116 -12.39 1.91 -11.80
N ASP A 117 -12.75 2.63 -10.74
CA ASP A 117 -13.40 2.05 -9.55
C ASP A 117 -14.72 1.34 -9.85
N ASP A 118 -15.49 1.87 -10.79
CA ASP A 118 -16.76 1.30 -11.26
C ASP A 118 -16.58 0.03 -12.10
N ALA A 119 -15.42 -0.15 -12.71
CA ALA A 119 -15.09 -1.36 -13.49
C ALA A 119 -14.58 -2.52 -12.63
N LEU A 120 -14.09 -2.26 -11.40
CA LEU A 120 -13.45 -3.28 -10.55
C LEU A 120 -14.30 -4.53 -10.35
N PRO A 121 -15.59 -4.45 -9.94
CA PRO A 121 -16.40 -5.65 -9.72
C PRO A 121 -16.62 -6.46 -11.01
N GLY A 122 -16.80 -5.78 -12.13
CA GLY A 122 -17.00 -6.42 -13.44
C GLY A 122 -15.75 -7.16 -13.91
N VAL A 123 -14.59 -6.53 -13.82
CA VAL A 123 -13.31 -7.16 -14.18
C VAL A 123 -13.00 -8.34 -13.26
N ALA A 124 -13.25 -8.22 -11.96
CA ALA A 124 -13.09 -9.31 -11.00
C ALA A 124 -14.01 -10.51 -11.34
N ALA A 125 -15.26 -10.24 -11.74
CA ALA A 125 -16.22 -11.28 -12.14
C ALA A 125 -15.80 -11.99 -13.44
N GLU A 126 -15.23 -11.28 -14.41
CA GLU A 126 -14.72 -11.91 -15.63
C GLU A 126 -13.45 -12.74 -15.37
N LEU A 127 -12.52 -12.22 -14.57
CA LEU A 127 -11.33 -12.97 -14.16
C LEU A 127 -11.69 -14.25 -13.39
N ALA A 128 -12.67 -14.21 -12.51
CA ALA A 128 -13.09 -15.38 -11.74
C ALA A 128 -13.60 -16.55 -12.60
N LYS A 129 -13.92 -16.30 -13.87
CA LYS A 129 -14.33 -17.33 -14.84
C LYS A 129 -13.14 -17.97 -15.56
N VAL A 130 -11.95 -17.38 -15.44
CA VAL A 130 -10.73 -17.90 -16.07
C VAL A 130 -10.25 -19.11 -15.28
N ASP A 131 -9.89 -20.18 -16.00
CA ASP A 131 -9.23 -21.35 -15.41
C ASP A 131 -7.81 -20.96 -14.98
N HIS A 132 -7.66 -20.66 -13.71
CA HIS A 132 -6.43 -20.11 -13.12
C HIS A 132 -6.27 -20.62 -11.68
N PRO A 133 -5.07 -20.87 -11.18
CA PRO A 133 -4.85 -21.35 -9.80
C PRO A 133 -5.03 -20.22 -8.78
N TRP A 134 -6.27 -19.78 -8.62
CA TRP A 134 -6.64 -18.64 -7.78
C TRP A 134 -6.24 -18.81 -6.32
N SER A 135 -6.24 -20.02 -5.77
CA SER A 135 -5.86 -20.30 -4.38
C SER A 135 -4.40 -19.95 -4.04
N ASP A 136 -3.52 -19.83 -5.05
CA ASP A 136 -2.12 -19.39 -4.90
C ASP A 136 -1.89 -17.98 -5.49
N THR A 137 -2.97 -17.27 -5.81
CA THR A 137 -2.90 -15.97 -6.48
C THR A 137 -3.32 -14.83 -5.56
N ILE A 138 -2.50 -13.78 -5.51
CA ILE A 138 -2.87 -12.51 -4.89
C ILE A 138 -3.40 -11.58 -5.98
N VAL A 139 -4.60 -11.07 -5.78
CA VAL A 139 -5.18 -10.06 -6.66
C VAL A 139 -5.31 -8.75 -5.90
N ALA A 140 -4.66 -7.73 -6.43
CA ALA A 140 -4.63 -6.39 -5.86
C ALA A 140 -5.39 -5.40 -6.75
N HIS A 141 -6.02 -4.39 -6.17
CA HIS A 141 -6.45 -3.21 -6.90
C HIS A 141 -5.80 -1.94 -6.35
N THR A 142 -5.75 -0.87 -7.17
CA THR A 142 -5.09 0.39 -6.80
C THR A 142 -6.05 1.52 -6.39
N SER A 143 -7.35 1.25 -6.31
CA SER A 143 -8.35 2.24 -5.88
C SER A 143 -8.09 2.74 -4.46
N GLY A 144 -8.21 4.06 -4.27
CA GLY A 144 -8.13 4.69 -2.97
C GLY A 144 -9.43 4.61 -2.16
N ALA A 145 -10.57 4.54 -2.84
CA ALA A 145 -11.89 4.58 -2.22
C ALA A 145 -12.48 3.18 -1.96
N ARG A 146 -12.16 2.21 -2.80
CA ARG A 146 -12.77 0.87 -2.78
C ARG A 146 -12.04 -0.08 -1.85
N PRO A 147 -12.73 -0.88 -1.02
CA PRO A 147 -12.11 -1.92 -0.21
C PRO A 147 -11.72 -3.14 -1.06
N ALA A 148 -10.81 -3.98 -0.57
CA ALA A 148 -10.40 -5.22 -1.23
C ALA A 148 -11.60 -6.17 -1.46
N SER A 149 -12.61 -6.11 -0.59
CA SER A 149 -13.86 -6.90 -0.71
C SER A 149 -14.68 -6.63 -1.97
N ASP A 150 -14.43 -5.53 -2.69
CA ASP A 150 -15.04 -5.30 -4.01
C ASP A 150 -14.59 -6.33 -5.07
N LEU A 151 -13.52 -7.08 -4.78
CA LEU A 151 -13.04 -8.20 -5.57
C LEU A 151 -13.64 -9.55 -5.13
N GLN A 152 -14.77 -9.57 -4.42
CA GLN A 152 -15.38 -10.77 -3.83
C GLN A 152 -15.61 -11.93 -4.80
N ALA A 153 -15.75 -11.67 -6.11
CA ALA A 153 -15.87 -12.73 -7.10
C ALA A 153 -14.62 -13.61 -7.17
N LEU A 154 -13.44 -13.00 -6.98
CA LEU A 154 -12.15 -13.69 -6.94
C LEU A 154 -11.90 -14.38 -5.59
N ASP A 155 -12.40 -13.81 -4.48
CA ASP A 155 -12.39 -14.46 -3.17
C ASP A 155 -13.13 -15.82 -3.21
N ARG A 156 -14.29 -15.86 -3.84
CA ARG A 156 -15.09 -17.09 -3.98
C ARG A 156 -14.39 -18.22 -4.72
N VAL A 157 -13.42 -17.92 -5.57
CA VAL A 157 -12.58 -18.91 -6.27
C VAL A 157 -11.23 -19.11 -5.59
N GLY A 158 -11.02 -18.51 -4.40
CA GLY A 158 -9.91 -18.76 -3.51
C GLY A 158 -8.74 -17.76 -3.60
N ALA A 159 -8.85 -16.69 -4.37
CA ALA A 159 -7.78 -15.69 -4.47
C ALA A 159 -7.59 -14.90 -3.16
N SER A 160 -6.36 -14.54 -2.83
CA SER A 160 -6.08 -13.60 -1.76
C SER A 160 -6.25 -12.17 -2.24
N LEU A 161 -7.11 -11.39 -1.58
CA LEU A 161 -7.46 -10.03 -1.97
C LEU A 161 -6.57 -9.00 -1.30
N LEU A 162 -6.22 -7.95 -2.05
CA LEU A 162 -5.43 -6.82 -1.58
C LEU A 162 -5.93 -5.51 -2.19
N SER A 163 -6.09 -4.49 -1.37
CA SER A 163 -6.07 -3.11 -1.79
C SER A 163 -4.66 -2.56 -1.62
N PHE A 164 -4.08 -2.07 -2.70
CA PHE A 164 -2.73 -1.51 -2.77
C PHE A 164 -2.84 -0.08 -3.29
N HIS A 165 -3.10 0.88 -2.41
CA HIS A 165 -3.43 2.26 -2.76
C HIS A 165 -2.22 3.19 -2.67
N PRO A 166 -1.58 3.58 -3.78
CA PRO A 166 -0.57 4.65 -3.78
C PRO A 166 -1.23 6.00 -3.45
N VAL A 167 -0.77 6.65 -2.37
CA VAL A 167 -1.25 7.99 -1.98
C VAL A 167 -0.49 9.03 -2.82
N GLN A 168 -0.84 9.12 -4.10
CA GLN A 168 -0.18 9.97 -5.07
C GLN A 168 -1.09 10.24 -6.27
N SER A 169 -0.94 11.41 -6.89
CA SER A 169 -1.55 11.74 -8.17
C SER A 169 -0.67 11.30 -9.34
N PHE A 170 -1.23 10.52 -10.26
CA PHE A 170 -0.55 10.05 -11.46
C PHE A 170 -1.13 10.79 -12.68
N ALA A 171 -0.41 11.78 -13.20
CA ALA A 171 -0.87 12.55 -14.35
C ALA A 171 -0.70 11.77 -15.67
N THR A 172 0.31 10.91 -15.76
CA THR A 172 0.66 10.16 -16.97
C THR A 172 1.06 8.71 -16.63
N PRO A 173 0.98 7.78 -17.61
CA PRO A 173 1.45 6.41 -17.39
C PRO A 173 2.98 6.31 -17.22
N ASN A 174 3.74 7.37 -17.48
CA ASN A 174 5.21 7.36 -17.43
C ASN A 174 5.79 7.83 -16.08
N ALA A 175 4.97 8.03 -15.06
CA ALA A 175 5.38 8.56 -13.76
C ALA A 175 5.94 7.46 -12.83
N SER A 176 6.88 6.61 -13.28
CA SER A 176 7.44 5.53 -12.46
C SER A 176 8.18 6.04 -11.21
N ALA A 177 8.83 7.21 -11.30
CA ALA A 177 9.49 7.84 -10.16
C ALA A 177 8.50 8.36 -9.09
N ALA A 178 7.21 8.50 -9.43
CA ALA A 178 6.18 8.93 -8.48
C ALA A 178 5.94 7.90 -7.34
N PHE A 179 6.57 6.72 -7.40
CA PHE A 179 6.55 5.75 -6.31
C PHE A 179 7.67 5.97 -5.26
N ASP A 180 8.66 6.82 -5.52
CA ASP A 180 9.72 7.08 -4.56
C ASP A 180 9.22 7.97 -3.41
N GLY A 181 9.37 7.47 -2.18
CA GLY A 181 9.05 8.22 -0.97
C GLY A 181 7.57 8.43 -0.67
N ILE A 182 6.65 7.87 -1.48
CA ILE A 182 5.21 7.98 -1.19
C ILE A 182 4.77 6.98 -0.13
N TYR A 183 3.56 7.16 0.37
CA TYR A 183 2.86 6.18 1.18
C TYR A 183 1.98 5.28 0.31
N ILE A 184 1.89 4.00 0.69
CA ILE A 184 0.98 3.04 0.07
C ILE A 184 0.10 2.43 1.16
N GLY A 185 -1.20 2.70 1.09
CA GLY A 185 -2.18 2.09 1.97
C GLY A 185 -2.44 0.64 1.56
N VAL A 186 -2.38 -0.28 2.52
CA VAL A 186 -2.65 -1.72 2.31
C VAL A 186 -3.81 -2.19 3.17
N GLU A 187 -4.74 -2.94 2.58
CA GLU A 187 -5.93 -3.51 3.24
C GLU A 187 -6.34 -4.78 2.49
N GLY A 188 -6.88 -5.77 3.18
CA GLY A 188 -7.35 -7.02 2.59
C GLY A 188 -7.00 -8.25 3.41
N HIS A 189 -6.73 -9.38 2.76
CA HIS A 189 -6.33 -10.61 3.41
C HIS A 189 -4.89 -10.52 3.91
N GLU A 190 -4.59 -11.19 5.02
CA GLU A 190 -3.28 -11.13 5.68
C GLU A 190 -2.10 -11.43 4.72
N VAL A 191 -2.23 -12.49 3.91
CA VAL A 191 -1.21 -12.85 2.90
C VAL A 191 -1.03 -11.72 1.88
N GLY A 192 -2.12 -11.09 1.44
CA GLY A 192 -2.11 -9.93 0.55
C GLY A 192 -1.42 -8.72 1.18
N ILE A 193 -1.76 -8.40 2.43
CA ILE A 193 -1.17 -7.27 3.17
C ILE A 193 0.34 -7.45 3.34
N ARG A 194 0.80 -8.65 3.74
CA ARG A 194 2.24 -8.95 3.86
C ARG A 194 2.96 -8.76 2.54
N TYR A 195 2.46 -9.36 1.46
CA TYR A 195 3.02 -9.19 0.11
C TYR A 195 3.02 -7.72 -0.32
N GLY A 196 1.89 -7.03 -0.21
CA GLY A 196 1.76 -5.62 -0.61
C GLY A 196 2.70 -4.71 0.15
N SER A 197 2.91 -4.96 1.45
CA SER A 197 3.84 -4.19 2.28
C SER A 197 5.29 -4.39 1.86
N ALA A 198 5.69 -5.63 1.61
CA ALA A 198 7.03 -5.96 1.12
C ALA A 198 7.27 -5.35 -0.28
N LEU A 199 6.28 -5.46 -1.18
CA LEU A 199 6.35 -4.86 -2.50
C LEU A 199 6.43 -3.34 -2.43
N ALA A 200 5.62 -2.66 -1.60
CA ALA A 200 5.67 -1.21 -1.44
C ALA A 200 7.08 -0.72 -1.09
N ARG A 201 7.73 -1.36 -0.11
CA ARG A 201 9.12 -1.04 0.26
C ARG A 201 10.10 -1.27 -0.90
N ARG A 202 9.93 -2.37 -1.64
CA ARG A 202 10.75 -2.62 -2.83
C ARG A 202 10.56 -1.55 -3.90
N LEU A 203 9.35 -1.01 -4.05
CA LEU A 203 9.08 0.09 -4.96
C LEU A 203 9.63 1.44 -4.47
N GLY A 204 10.17 1.53 -3.25
CA GLY A 204 10.70 2.77 -2.66
C GLY A 204 9.63 3.57 -1.89
N ALA A 205 8.51 2.95 -1.57
CA ALA A 205 7.39 3.54 -0.86
C ALA A 205 7.29 3.02 0.58
N THR A 206 6.55 3.74 1.42
CA THR A 206 6.27 3.35 2.80
C THR A 206 4.86 2.75 2.90
N PRO A 207 4.71 1.46 3.22
CA PRO A 207 3.39 0.87 3.43
C PRO A 207 2.81 1.32 4.78
N PHE A 208 1.48 1.46 4.84
CA PHE A 208 0.75 1.64 6.09
C PHE A 208 -0.58 0.87 6.03
N PRO A 209 -1.03 0.30 7.16
CA PRO A 209 -2.26 -0.46 7.19
C PRO A 209 -3.46 0.47 7.10
N LEU A 210 -4.49 0.02 6.37
CA LEU A 210 -5.80 0.63 6.29
C LEU A 210 -6.86 -0.39 6.73
N THR A 211 -7.99 0.11 7.22
CA THR A 211 -9.22 -0.68 7.33
C THR A 211 -10.19 -0.26 6.22
N ALA A 212 -11.14 -1.13 5.88
CA ALA A 212 -12.17 -0.81 4.89
C ALA A 212 -12.91 0.49 5.24
N GLU A 213 -13.18 0.73 6.54
CA GLU A 213 -13.88 1.94 7.01
C GLU A 213 -13.02 3.21 6.94
N SER A 214 -11.69 3.09 7.16
CA SER A 214 -10.78 4.24 7.14
C SER A 214 -10.41 4.67 5.73
N LYS A 215 -10.50 3.77 4.77
CA LYS A 215 -10.05 3.96 3.38
C LYS A 215 -10.62 5.21 2.72
N THR A 216 -11.94 5.34 2.71
CA THR A 216 -12.61 6.51 2.09
C THR A 216 -12.18 7.82 2.75
N ARG A 217 -12.05 7.84 4.09
CA ARG A 217 -11.60 9.03 4.82
C ARG A 217 -10.18 9.43 4.48
N VAL A 218 -9.26 8.45 4.43
CA VAL A 218 -7.86 8.68 4.06
C VAL A 218 -7.77 9.16 2.62
N HIS A 219 -8.51 8.55 1.69
CA HIS A 219 -8.54 8.96 0.30
C HIS A 219 -9.07 10.40 0.14
N CYS A 220 -10.18 10.75 0.81
CA CYS A 220 -10.71 12.11 0.78
C CYS A 220 -9.73 13.12 1.37
N ALA A 221 -9.07 12.81 2.48
CA ALA A 221 -8.06 13.68 3.09
C ALA A 221 -6.87 13.91 2.14
N ALA A 222 -6.36 12.84 1.50
CA ALA A 222 -5.28 12.93 0.53
C ALA A 222 -5.67 13.75 -0.70
N ALA A 223 -6.89 13.54 -1.23
CA ALA A 223 -7.42 14.29 -2.38
C ALA A 223 -7.59 15.78 -2.05
N LEU A 224 -8.09 16.12 -0.86
CA LEU A 224 -8.19 17.50 -0.40
C LEU A 224 -6.82 18.15 -0.23
N ALA A 225 -5.85 17.43 0.34
CA ALA A 225 -4.49 17.94 0.51
C ALA A 225 -3.81 18.21 -0.84
N SER A 226 -3.95 17.32 -1.83
CA SER A 226 -3.31 17.47 -3.13
C SER A 226 -4.03 18.46 -4.05
N ASN A 227 -5.37 18.41 -4.12
CA ASN A 227 -6.16 19.21 -5.05
C ASN A 227 -6.56 20.57 -4.46
N GLY A 228 -6.74 20.64 -3.12
CA GLY A 228 -7.10 21.88 -2.43
C GLY A 228 -6.01 22.93 -2.51
N PHE A 229 -4.75 22.55 -2.42
CA PHE A 229 -3.62 23.46 -2.61
C PHE A 229 -3.50 23.95 -4.07
N THR A 230 -3.76 23.09 -5.04
CA THR A 230 -3.70 23.47 -6.47
C THR A 230 -4.83 24.43 -6.89
N ALA A 231 -5.98 24.40 -6.20
CA ALA A 231 -7.10 25.30 -6.48
C ALA A 231 -6.98 26.68 -5.80
N LEU A 232 -6.02 26.86 -4.88
CA LEU A 232 -5.77 28.11 -4.15
C LEU A 232 -4.57 28.90 -4.70
N LEU A 233 -3.84 28.37 -5.68
CA LEU A 233 -2.74 29.00 -6.40
C LEU A 233 -3.17 29.46 -7.80
#